data_960d2cf127722a225239bda24bd781ca
#
_entry.id   960d2cf127722a225239bda24bd781ca
#
_cell.length_a   1.000
_cell.length_b   1.000
_cell.length_c   1.000
_cell.angle_alpha   90.00
_cell.angle_beta   90.00
_cell.angle_gamma   90.00
#
_symmetry.space_group_name_H-M   'P 1'
#
loop_
_entity.id
_entity.type
_entity.pdbx_description
1 polymer ?
#
loop_
_entity_poly.entity_id
_entity_poly.type
_entity_poly.pdbx_seq_one_letter_code
_entity_poly.pdbx_strand_id
1 'polypeptide(L)'
;MQSQEPHRGASGAELANMVNEAALRAVRENRKYVTQADLEESIETVIAGYQKKNQVLSSKEKLIVSYHEIGHALVAALQTNSAPVTKITIIPRTSGALGYTMQVESEERNLMTQEELINKIATLTGGRCAEKLIFNSITTGASNDIEQATKLARAMITRY
;
A
#
# COMPACT_ATOMS: atom_id res chain seq x y z
N MET A 1 -5.09 10.61 -12.64
CA MET A 1 -4.30 9.81 -11.67
C MET A 1 -4.56 10.41 -10.29
N GLN A 2 -5.37 9.74 -9.49
CA GLN A 2 -5.66 10.18 -8.13
C GLN A 2 -4.44 9.91 -7.27
N SER A 3 -3.91 10.96 -6.65
CA SER A 3 -2.92 10.88 -5.59
C SER A 3 -3.52 10.03 -4.47
N GLN A 4 -2.92 8.89 -4.15
CA GLN A 4 -3.22 8.20 -2.89
C GLN A 4 -2.70 9.09 -1.77
N GLU A 5 -3.60 9.90 -1.20
CA GLU A 5 -3.36 10.52 0.10
C GLU A 5 -3.28 9.40 1.14
N PRO A 6 -2.49 9.57 2.20
CA PRO A 6 -2.48 8.62 3.31
C PRO A 6 -3.92 8.48 3.80
N HIS A 7 -4.41 7.23 3.86
CA HIS A 7 -5.79 6.94 4.21
C HIS A 7 -6.11 7.51 5.59
N ARG A 8 -6.71 8.69 5.59
CA ARG A 8 -7.63 9.10 6.66
C ARG A 8 -8.70 8.04 6.71
N GLY A 9 -9.24 7.76 7.90
CA GLY A 9 -10.28 6.76 8.06
C GLY A 9 -11.32 6.80 6.94
N ALA A 10 -11.80 5.65 6.51
CA ALA A 10 -12.66 5.55 5.33
C ALA A 10 -13.88 6.47 5.48
N SER A 11 -14.15 7.27 4.47
CA SER A 11 -15.36 8.09 4.41
C SER A 11 -16.62 7.20 4.41
N GLY A 12 -17.77 7.75 4.80
CA GLY A 12 -19.03 7.01 4.74
C GLY A 12 -19.34 6.41 3.36
N ALA A 13 -18.93 7.11 2.28
CA ALA A 13 -19.08 6.62 0.91
C ALA A 13 -18.16 5.42 0.62
N GLU A 14 -16.92 5.45 1.08
CA GLU A 14 -15.98 4.33 0.95
C GLU A 14 -16.43 3.12 1.78
N LEU A 15 -16.91 3.32 3.00
CA LEU A 15 -17.47 2.26 3.82
C LEU A 15 -18.69 1.60 3.13
N ALA A 16 -19.61 2.40 2.59
CA ALA A 16 -20.75 1.90 1.83
C ALA A 16 -20.31 1.08 0.61
N ASN A 17 -19.26 1.55 -0.10
CA ASN A 17 -18.68 0.83 -1.23
C ASN A 17 -18.04 -0.49 -0.80
N MET A 18 -17.29 -0.51 0.31
CA MET A 18 -16.68 -1.73 0.85
C MET A 18 -17.74 -2.78 1.21
N VAL A 19 -18.82 -2.39 1.86
CA VAL A 19 -19.93 -3.29 2.19
C VAL A 19 -20.61 -3.84 0.93
N ASN A 20 -20.82 -2.98 -0.07
CA ASN A 20 -21.42 -3.38 -1.34
C ASN A 20 -20.51 -4.37 -2.10
N GLU A 21 -19.20 -4.12 -2.19
CA GLU A 21 -18.23 -5.06 -2.80
C GLU A 21 -18.18 -6.40 -2.06
N ALA A 22 -18.25 -6.39 -0.73
CA ALA A 22 -18.30 -7.62 0.08
C ALA A 22 -19.57 -8.43 -0.22
N ALA A 23 -20.72 -7.76 -0.37
CA ALA A 23 -21.97 -8.40 -0.74
C ALA A 23 -21.91 -9.00 -2.15
N LEU A 24 -21.38 -8.26 -3.13
CA LEU A 24 -21.18 -8.75 -4.50
C LEU A 24 -20.24 -9.96 -4.54
N ARG A 25 -19.19 -9.97 -3.74
CA ARG A 25 -18.29 -11.13 -3.61
C ARG A 25 -19.01 -12.34 -3.07
N ALA A 26 -19.78 -12.20 -1.99
CA ALA A 26 -20.58 -13.30 -1.43
C ALA A 26 -21.52 -13.92 -2.47
N VAL A 27 -22.21 -13.07 -3.25
CA VAL A 27 -23.12 -13.51 -4.34
C VAL A 27 -22.34 -14.25 -5.44
N ARG A 28 -21.18 -13.76 -5.87
CA ARG A 28 -20.33 -14.44 -6.88
C ARG A 28 -19.88 -15.84 -6.44
N GLU A 29 -19.77 -16.04 -5.12
CA GLU A 29 -19.41 -17.32 -4.52
C GLU A 29 -20.64 -18.14 -4.08
N ASN A 30 -21.85 -17.79 -4.57
CA ASN A 30 -23.13 -18.44 -4.29
C ASN A 30 -23.46 -18.51 -2.78
N ARG A 31 -23.02 -17.51 -2.00
CA ARG A 31 -23.34 -17.39 -0.58
C ARG A 31 -24.44 -16.35 -0.34
N LYS A 32 -25.27 -16.57 0.66
CA LYS A 32 -26.37 -15.67 1.07
C LYS A 32 -25.98 -14.69 2.17
N TYR A 33 -24.75 -14.75 2.66
CA TYR A 33 -24.25 -13.92 3.75
C TYR A 33 -22.81 -13.49 3.47
N VAL A 34 -22.45 -12.33 3.98
CA VAL A 34 -21.10 -11.77 3.91
C VAL A 34 -20.26 -12.35 5.05
N THR A 35 -19.04 -12.71 4.77
CA THR A 35 -18.07 -13.20 5.75
C THR A 35 -17.01 -12.12 6.03
N GLN A 36 -16.22 -12.30 7.09
CA GLN A 36 -15.07 -11.45 7.40
C GLN A 36 -14.10 -11.40 6.22
N ALA A 37 -13.82 -12.53 5.56
CA ALA A 37 -12.94 -12.58 4.40
C ALA A 37 -13.45 -11.76 3.20
N ASP A 38 -14.77 -11.64 3.05
CA ASP A 38 -15.35 -10.79 1.99
C ASP A 38 -15.13 -9.31 2.31
N LEU A 39 -15.27 -8.91 3.57
CA LEU A 39 -15.01 -7.55 4.02
C LEU A 39 -13.53 -7.18 3.85
N GLU A 40 -12.63 -8.05 4.27
CA GLU A 40 -11.18 -7.85 4.13
C GLU A 40 -10.77 -7.67 2.66
N GLU A 41 -11.22 -8.54 1.76
CA GLU A 41 -10.93 -8.40 0.32
C GLU A 41 -11.62 -7.17 -0.28
N SER A 42 -12.80 -6.77 0.20
CA SER A 42 -13.48 -5.58 -0.28
C SER A 42 -12.73 -4.29 0.09
N ILE A 43 -12.15 -4.24 1.30
CA ILE A 43 -11.27 -3.15 1.72
C ILE A 43 -10.08 -3.05 0.74
N GLU A 44 -9.42 -4.17 0.46
CA GLU A 44 -8.31 -4.20 -0.48
C GLU A 44 -8.72 -3.81 -1.90
N THR A 45 -9.90 -4.24 -2.34
CA THR A 45 -10.45 -3.90 -3.65
C THR A 45 -10.70 -2.40 -3.78
N VAL A 46 -11.24 -1.77 -2.76
CA VAL A 46 -11.51 -0.31 -2.75
C VAL A 46 -10.21 0.50 -2.70
N ILE A 47 -9.23 0.05 -1.91
CA ILE A 47 -7.95 0.75 -1.72
C ILE A 47 -7.00 0.51 -2.90
N ALA A 48 -6.76 -0.74 -3.28
CA ALA A 48 -5.71 -1.14 -4.23
C ALA A 48 -6.24 -1.65 -5.58
N GLY A 49 -7.56 -1.74 -5.74
CA GLY A 49 -8.21 -2.30 -6.93
C GLY A 49 -8.35 -3.82 -6.90
N TYR A 50 -9.04 -4.37 -7.89
CA TYR A 50 -9.25 -5.81 -8.00
C TYR A 50 -7.97 -6.59 -8.24
N GLN A 51 -7.92 -7.84 -7.78
CA GLN A 51 -6.83 -8.76 -8.11
C GLN A 51 -6.79 -9.03 -9.61
N LYS A 52 -5.60 -8.92 -10.21
CA LYS A 52 -5.38 -9.29 -11.61
C LYS A 52 -5.20 -10.80 -11.73
N LYS A 53 -6.25 -11.52 -12.06
CA LYS A 53 -6.22 -12.99 -12.21
C LYS A 53 -5.34 -13.47 -13.37
N ASN A 54 -5.13 -12.64 -14.39
CA ASN A 54 -4.40 -12.99 -15.61
C ASN A 54 -2.94 -12.52 -15.65
N GLN A 55 -2.47 -11.82 -14.61
CA GLN A 55 -1.08 -11.39 -14.54
C GLN A 55 -0.29 -12.37 -13.68
N VAL A 56 0.47 -13.24 -14.34
CA VAL A 56 1.36 -14.18 -13.67
C VAL A 56 2.76 -13.57 -13.63
N LEU A 57 3.22 -13.21 -12.45
CA LEU A 57 4.61 -12.79 -12.24
C LEU A 57 5.53 -14.02 -12.39
N SER A 58 6.65 -13.85 -13.07
CA SER A 58 7.73 -14.84 -13.09
C SER A 58 8.29 -15.06 -11.66
N SER A 59 8.95 -16.18 -11.42
CA SER A 59 9.57 -16.46 -10.12
C SER A 59 10.59 -15.39 -9.73
N LYS A 60 11.31 -14.83 -10.69
CA LYS A 60 12.26 -13.74 -10.46
C LYS A 60 11.55 -12.45 -10.06
N GLU A 61 10.47 -12.08 -10.76
CA GLU A 61 9.69 -10.89 -10.41
C GLU A 61 9.02 -11.03 -9.05
N LYS A 62 8.45 -12.20 -8.73
CA LYS A 62 7.90 -12.46 -7.39
C LYS A 62 8.93 -12.24 -6.30
N LEU A 63 10.16 -12.73 -6.50
CA LEU A 63 11.24 -12.55 -5.55
C LEU A 63 11.60 -11.07 -5.38
N ILE A 64 11.75 -10.32 -6.48
CA ILE A 64 12.06 -8.89 -6.44
C ILE A 64 10.96 -8.13 -5.71
N VAL A 65 9.69 -8.34 -6.08
CA VAL A 65 8.55 -7.67 -5.44
C VAL A 65 8.47 -8.04 -3.97
N SER A 66 8.73 -9.29 -3.58
CA SER A 66 8.72 -9.70 -2.17
C SER A 66 9.76 -8.94 -1.35
N TYR A 67 10.98 -8.81 -1.82
CA TYR A 67 12.01 -8.03 -1.11
C TYR A 67 11.69 -6.54 -1.10
N HIS A 68 11.10 -6.02 -2.17
CA HIS A 68 10.65 -4.64 -2.27
C HIS A 68 9.61 -4.32 -1.19
N GLU A 69 8.53 -5.10 -1.11
CA GLU A 69 7.45 -4.88 -0.13
C GLU A 69 7.93 -5.11 1.32
N ILE A 70 8.76 -6.14 1.54
CA ILE A 70 9.38 -6.35 2.86
C ILE A 70 10.31 -5.19 3.23
N GLY A 71 10.98 -4.58 2.25
CA GLY A 71 11.81 -3.39 2.46
C GLY A 71 11.00 -2.22 3.02
N HIS A 72 9.82 -1.92 2.46
CA HIS A 72 8.90 -0.93 3.00
C HIS A 72 8.44 -1.29 4.41
N ALA A 73 8.00 -2.53 4.59
CA ALA A 73 7.48 -3.00 5.87
C ALA A 73 8.52 -2.97 6.99
N LEU A 74 9.76 -3.38 6.69
CA LEU A 74 10.85 -3.41 7.67
C LEU A 74 11.23 -1.99 8.11
N VAL A 75 11.38 -1.07 7.15
CA VAL A 75 11.68 0.33 7.45
C VAL A 75 10.55 0.94 8.28
N ALA A 76 9.30 0.71 7.92
CA ALA A 76 8.14 1.20 8.67
C ALA A 76 8.11 0.64 10.11
N ALA A 77 8.30 -0.67 10.27
CA ALA A 77 8.21 -1.34 11.57
C ALA A 77 9.34 -0.96 12.54
N LEU A 78 10.48 -0.52 12.05
CA LEU A 78 11.63 -0.11 12.87
C LEU A 78 11.59 1.38 13.25
N GLN A 79 10.63 2.14 12.76
CA GLN A 79 10.48 3.56 13.08
C GLN A 79 9.54 3.75 14.29
N THR A 80 9.86 4.74 15.12
CA THR A 80 9.10 5.03 16.35
C THR A 80 7.76 5.73 16.10
N ASN A 81 7.66 6.52 15.02
CA ASN A 81 6.49 7.34 14.69
C ASN A 81 5.91 6.94 13.32
N SER A 82 5.77 5.64 13.08
CA SER A 82 5.19 5.10 11.87
C SER A 82 3.92 4.32 12.16
N ALA A 83 2.93 4.40 11.29
CA ALA A 83 1.74 3.59 11.38
C ALA A 83 2.10 2.09 11.31
N PRO A 84 1.43 1.22 12.08
CA PRO A 84 1.73 -0.21 12.07
C PRO A 84 1.49 -0.82 10.71
N VAL A 85 2.37 -1.73 10.30
CA VAL A 85 2.19 -2.54 9.11
C VAL A 85 1.15 -3.61 9.41
N THR A 86 0.05 -3.58 8.68
CA THR A 86 -1.08 -4.51 8.87
C THR A 86 -1.10 -5.63 7.83
N LYS A 87 -0.56 -5.37 6.63
CA LYS A 87 -0.54 -6.37 5.55
C LYS A 87 0.60 -6.11 4.57
N ILE A 88 1.18 -7.20 4.07
CA ILE A 88 2.10 -7.21 2.93
C ILE A 88 1.54 -8.21 1.91
N THR A 89 1.54 -7.84 0.64
CA THR A 89 1.09 -8.73 -0.44
C THR A 89 1.91 -8.52 -1.71
N ILE A 90 2.06 -9.59 -2.48
CA ILE A 90 2.68 -9.57 -3.82
C ILE A 90 1.66 -9.94 -4.90
N ILE A 91 0.37 -9.79 -4.62
CA ILE A 91 -0.72 -10.06 -5.57
C ILE A 91 -0.94 -8.81 -6.41
N PRO A 92 -0.75 -8.88 -7.75
CA PRO A 92 -0.96 -7.74 -8.63
C PRO A 92 -2.41 -7.24 -8.59
N ARG A 93 -2.57 -5.91 -8.58
CA ARG A 93 -3.86 -5.23 -8.54
C ARG A 93 -4.12 -4.40 -9.79
N THR A 94 -5.37 -4.08 -10.06
CA THR A 94 -5.77 -3.30 -11.25
C THR A 94 -5.28 -1.85 -11.20
N SER A 95 -4.90 -1.32 -10.04
CA SER A 95 -4.20 -0.03 -9.90
C SER A 95 -2.82 0.01 -10.59
N GLY A 96 -2.28 -1.16 -10.97
CA GLY A 96 -0.95 -1.28 -11.55
C GLY A 96 0.13 -1.73 -10.56
N ALA A 97 -0.18 -1.78 -9.27
CA ALA A 97 0.73 -2.29 -8.24
C ALA A 97 0.95 -3.80 -8.43
N LEU A 98 2.20 -4.25 -8.33
CA LEU A 98 2.60 -5.66 -8.37
C LEU A 98 2.54 -6.31 -6.98
N GLY A 99 2.61 -5.48 -5.94
CA GLY A 99 2.43 -5.77 -4.54
C GLY A 99 2.08 -4.48 -3.80
N TYR A 100 1.86 -4.54 -2.51
CA TYR A 100 1.79 -3.38 -1.64
C TYR A 100 1.99 -3.75 -0.17
N THR A 101 2.49 -2.77 0.57
CA THR A 101 2.56 -2.80 2.03
C THR A 101 1.51 -1.85 2.58
N MET A 102 0.59 -2.38 3.39
CA MET A 102 -0.49 -1.60 3.99
C MET A 102 -0.11 -1.18 5.40
N GLN A 103 -0.22 0.11 5.66
CA GLN A 103 -0.12 0.71 6.99
C GLN A 103 -1.46 1.37 7.31
N VAL A 104 -1.97 1.15 8.51
CA VAL A 104 -3.23 1.74 8.99
C VAL A 104 -2.93 2.54 10.25
N GLU A 105 -3.19 3.83 10.20
CA GLU A 105 -3.08 4.67 11.39
C GLU A 105 -4.22 4.34 12.38
N SER A 106 -3.85 4.19 13.64
CA SER A 106 -4.80 3.88 14.72
C SER A 106 -5.58 5.12 15.19
N GLU A 107 -5.12 6.32 14.85
CA GLU A 107 -5.73 7.58 15.26
C GLU A 107 -5.84 8.54 14.08
N GLU A 108 -6.91 9.35 14.05
CA GLU A 108 -7.02 10.45 13.10
C GLU A 108 -6.05 11.56 13.46
N ARG A 109 -5.00 11.73 12.66
CA ARG A 109 -4.03 12.80 12.80
C ARG A 109 -4.19 13.83 11.69
N ASN A 110 -4.37 15.08 12.09
CA ASN A 110 -4.49 16.20 11.14
C ASN A 110 -3.16 16.93 10.92
N LEU A 111 -2.16 16.67 11.75
CA LEU A 111 -0.85 17.30 11.69
C LEU A 111 0.24 16.25 11.66
N MET A 112 1.29 16.51 10.91
CA MET A 112 2.51 15.70 10.86
C MET A 112 3.71 16.54 11.25
N THR A 113 4.58 15.97 12.08
CA THR A 113 5.86 16.57 12.43
C THR A 113 6.88 16.40 11.30
N GLN A 114 7.97 17.17 11.35
CA GLN A 114 9.08 17.00 10.42
C GLN A 114 9.67 15.57 10.48
N GLU A 115 9.77 14.99 11.68
CA GLU A 115 10.27 13.65 11.88
C GLU A 115 9.38 12.60 11.20
N GLU A 116 8.06 12.71 11.36
CA GLU A 116 7.09 11.82 10.70
C GLU A 116 7.14 11.92 9.18
N LEU A 117 7.36 13.11 8.64
CA LEU A 117 7.56 13.32 7.20
C LEU A 117 8.84 12.64 6.70
N ILE A 118 9.94 12.77 7.43
CA ILE A 118 11.22 12.09 7.13
C ILE A 118 11.04 10.57 7.19
N ASN A 119 10.38 10.07 8.23
CA ASN A 119 10.07 8.65 8.39
C ASN A 119 9.24 8.11 7.21
N LYS A 120 8.27 8.88 6.74
CA LYS A 120 7.46 8.53 5.57
C LYS A 120 8.28 8.46 4.29
N ILE A 121 9.20 9.40 4.08
CA ILE A 121 10.15 9.36 2.94
C ILE A 121 11.04 8.12 3.05
N ALA A 122 11.58 7.82 4.23
CA ALA A 122 12.40 6.64 4.46
C ALA A 122 11.62 5.34 4.14
N THR A 123 10.37 5.24 4.59
CA THR A 123 9.49 4.10 4.26
C THR A 123 9.29 3.98 2.75
N LEU A 124 8.97 5.07 2.06
CA LEU A 124 8.77 5.08 0.60
C LEU A 124 10.03 4.68 -0.19
N THR A 125 11.22 4.92 0.34
CA THR A 125 12.48 4.51 -0.31
C THR A 125 12.93 3.10 0.07
N GLY A 126 12.30 2.48 1.08
CA GLY A 126 12.67 1.17 1.64
C GLY A 126 12.70 0.05 0.62
N GLY A 127 11.68 -0.04 -0.25
CA GLY A 127 11.62 -1.05 -1.31
C GLY A 127 12.78 -0.97 -2.29
N ARG A 128 13.07 0.24 -2.79
CA ARG A 128 14.23 0.49 -3.67
C ARG A 128 15.56 0.14 -3.01
N CYS A 129 15.70 0.46 -1.73
CA CYS A 129 16.91 0.14 -0.96
C CYS A 129 17.08 -1.38 -0.81
N ALA A 130 16.01 -2.10 -0.55
CA ALA A 130 16.01 -3.56 -0.48
C ALA A 130 16.42 -4.20 -1.81
N GLU A 131 15.87 -3.75 -2.95
CA GLU A 131 16.29 -4.21 -4.27
C GLU A 131 17.78 -3.98 -4.50
N LYS A 132 18.29 -2.78 -4.19
CA LYS A 132 19.70 -2.45 -4.36
C LYS A 132 20.61 -3.32 -3.49
N LEU A 133 20.22 -3.56 -2.24
CA LEU A 133 21.00 -4.34 -1.27
C LEU A 133 21.10 -5.82 -1.67
N ILE A 134 19.97 -6.41 -2.08
CA ILE A 134 19.87 -7.86 -2.31
C ILE A 134 20.27 -8.24 -3.74
N PHE A 135 19.87 -7.45 -4.72
CA PHE A 135 20.07 -7.78 -6.14
C PHE A 135 21.19 -6.96 -6.80
N ASN A 136 21.76 -6.00 -6.09
CA ASN A 136 22.69 -5.00 -6.62
C ASN A 136 22.15 -4.27 -7.87
N SER A 137 20.83 -4.20 -7.99
CA SER A 137 20.08 -3.62 -9.11
C SER A 137 18.84 -2.94 -8.59
N ILE A 138 18.24 -2.09 -9.39
CA ILE A 138 17.00 -1.39 -9.12
C ILE A 138 16.07 -1.55 -10.31
N THR A 139 14.79 -1.76 -10.02
CA THR A 139 13.77 -1.87 -11.07
C THR A 139 12.91 -0.59 -11.16
N THR A 140 12.08 -0.53 -12.18
CA THR A 140 11.08 0.52 -12.33
C THR A 140 9.91 0.39 -11.36
N GLY A 141 9.85 -0.69 -10.58
CA GLY A 141 8.81 -0.94 -9.57
C GLY A 141 8.70 0.18 -8.53
N ALA A 142 9.85 0.77 -8.16
CA ALA A 142 9.90 1.88 -7.21
C ALA A 142 9.49 3.26 -7.76
N SER A 143 9.03 3.37 -9.01
CA SER A 143 8.77 4.67 -9.65
C SER A 143 7.72 5.50 -8.91
N ASN A 144 6.63 4.89 -8.47
CA ASN A 144 5.58 5.57 -7.72
C ASN A 144 6.05 6.01 -6.33
N ASP A 145 6.83 5.18 -5.64
CA ASP A 145 7.35 5.50 -4.30
C ASP A 145 8.31 6.69 -4.37
N ILE A 146 9.19 6.71 -5.37
CA ILE A 146 10.12 7.83 -5.59
C ILE A 146 9.36 9.11 -5.97
N GLU A 147 8.29 9.00 -6.78
CA GLU A 147 7.45 10.14 -7.08
C GLU A 147 6.80 10.73 -5.82
N GLN A 148 6.23 9.87 -4.97
CA GLN A 148 5.61 10.28 -3.71
C GLN A 148 6.64 10.87 -2.74
N ALA A 149 7.79 10.22 -2.55
CA ALA A 149 8.87 10.71 -1.71
C ALA A 149 9.37 12.10 -2.20
N THR A 150 9.49 12.28 -3.51
CA THR A 150 9.90 13.55 -4.11
C THR A 150 8.85 14.65 -3.88
N LYS A 151 7.56 14.36 -4.06
CA LYS A 151 6.48 15.31 -3.78
C LYS A 151 6.49 15.74 -2.32
N LEU A 152 6.67 14.79 -1.41
CA LEU A 152 6.72 15.06 0.03
C LEU A 152 7.94 15.91 0.41
N ALA A 153 9.13 15.55 -0.08
CA ALA A 153 10.35 16.34 0.15
C ALA A 153 10.23 17.77 -0.38
N ARG A 154 9.67 17.96 -1.57
CA ARG A 154 9.39 19.28 -2.12
C ARG A 154 8.41 20.07 -1.26
N ALA A 155 7.33 19.44 -0.77
CA ALA A 155 6.37 20.10 0.10
C ALA A 155 7.00 20.53 1.43
N MET A 156 7.92 19.75 2.00
CA MET A 156 8.68 20.12 3.20
C MET A 156 9.53 21.38 3.00
N ILE A 157 10.07 21.62 1.79
CA ILE A 157 10.89 22.79 1.48
C ILE A 157 10.04 24.00 1.14
N THR A 158 8.90 23.82 0.48
CA THR A 158 8.15 24.91 -0.14
C THR A 158 6.89 25.33 0.61
N ARG A 159 6.39 24.50 1.54
CA ARG A 159 5.09 24.71 2.20
C ARG A 159 5.12 24.57 3.72
N TYR A 160 6.04 23.80 4.26
CA TYR A 160 6.19 23.51 5.69
C TYR A 160 7.57 24.00 6.17
#